data_7149faa1669754b5e3622c38251cd439
#
_entry.id   7149faa1669754b5e3622c38251cd439
#
_cell.length_a   1.000
_cell.length_b   1.000
_cell.length_c   1.000
_cell.angle_alpha   90.00
_cell.angle_beta   90.00
_cell.angle_gamma   90.00
#
_symmetry.space_group_name_H-M   'P 1'
#
loop_
_entity.id
_entity.type
_entity.pdbx_description
1 polymer ?
#
loop_
_entity_poly.entity_id
_entity_poly.type
_entity_poly.pdbx_seq_one_letter_code
_entity_poly.pdbx_strand_id
1 'polypeptide(L)'
;MAPLTRYRADNDHVPLPFVEEYYEQRGSVPGTLLVTEATFISPQAGGYANVPGIHNAAQIKAWKEVTDAVHGKGSFIYCQLWALGRAAKPEVINAEGFDHVSSSAVPINMDSPVPRALTEREIQQYIKDYAHAAKSAIEAGFDGVEIHGANGYLIDQFIQDISNHRTDSWGGSTENRARFAIEVTKAVIAAVGADKTAIRLSPWNTFQGMKMADPKPQFSYLVSVLKELKLAYLHLIGSRFDEEKINFLTDIWGKTSPILVAGSLARDASGLMLRASHPNNAGSVVQKYPNSDVVAVFGRYFIANPDLPFRIEKGLALREYDRTTFYTPMSTVGYTDLPFSEEFQNTIHVGA
;
A
#
# COMPACT_ATOMS: atom_id res chain seq x y z
N MET A 1 9.50 2.52 -4.10
CA MET A 1 8.28 2.61 -4.97
C MET A 1 7.04 2.41 -4.13
N ALA A 2 6.05 3.34 -4.20
CA ALA A 2 4.77 3.20 -3.51
C ALA A 2 3.86 2.14 -4.16
N PRO A 3 2.98 1.49 -3.40
CA PRO A 3 1.96 0.58 -3.95
C PRO A 3 0.97 1.33 -4.85
N LEU A 4 0.71 0.76 -6.02
CA LEU A 4 -0.15 1.33 -7.06
C LEU A 4 -0.90 0.21 -7.78
N THR A 5 -2.22 0.17 -7.70
CA THR A 5 -3.07 -0.78 -8.45
C THR A 5 -2.95 -0.54 -9.95
N ARG A 6 -2.73 -1.61 -10.74
CA ARG A 6 -2.48 -1.52 -12.18
C ARG A 6 -3.42 -2.39 -13.02
N TYR A 7 -4.18 -3.31 -12.43
CA TYR A 7 -5.10 -4.23 -13.12
C TYR A 7 -4.42 -5.12 -14.19
N ARG A 8 -3.28 -5.72 -13.86
CA ARG A 8 -2.50 -6.59 -14.76
C ARG A 8 -2.46 -8.06 -14.28
N ALA A 9 -3.52 -8.52 -13.64
CA ALA A 9 -3.77 -9.93 -13.39
C ALA A 9 -4.85 -10.46 -14.35
N ASP A 10 -4.91 -11.78 -14.51
CA ASP A 10 -5.99 -12.45 -15.23
C ASP A 10 -7.29 -12.51 -14.41
N ASN A 11 -8.27 -13.26 -14.90
CA ASN A 11 -9.57 -13.40 -14.23
C ASN A 11 -9.51 -14.28 -12.97
N ASP A 12 -8.46 -15.08 -12.80
CA ASP A 12 -8.18 -15.90 -11.62
C ASP A 12 -7.25 -15.20 -10.64
N HIS A 13 -7.06 -13.88 -10.84
CA HIS A 13 -6.19 -13.04 -10.02
C HIS A 13 -4.71 -13.46 -10.03
N VAL A 14 -4.26 -14.15 -11.09
CA VAL A 14 -2.85 -14.50 -11.28
C VAL A 14 -2.15 -13.36 -12.02
N PRO A 15 -1.02 -12.83 -11.51
CA PRO A 15 -0.22 -11.86 -12.25
C PRO A 15 0.12 -12.35 -13.67
N LEU A 16 -0.10 -11.50 -14.68
CA LEU A 16 0.24 -11.84 -16.07
C LEU A 16 1.77 -11.88 -16.26
N PRO A 17 2.29 -12.66 -17.21
CA PRO A 17 3.73 -12.86 -17.37
C PRO A 17 4.56 -11.57 -17.48
N PHE A 18 4.03 -10.54 -18.14
CA PHE A 18 4.73 -9.26 -18.28
C PHE A 18 4.77 -8.40 -16.99
N VAL A 19 4.15 -8.85 -15.90
CA VAL A 19 4.24 -8.20 -14.58
C VAL A 19 5.65 -8.37 -14.00
N GLU A 20 6.32 -9.47 -14.29
CA GLU A 20 7.73 -9.71 -13.98
C GLU A 20 8.59 -8.57 -14.54
N GLU A 21 8.51 -8.32 -15.85
CA GLU A 21 9.28 -7.24 -16.53
C GLU A 21 9.01 -5.86 -15.91
N TYR A 22 7.76 -5.56 -15.53
CA TYR A 22 7.41 -4.29 -14.92
C TYR A 22 8.15 -4.04 -13.61
N TYR A 23 8.17 -5.03 -12.72
CA TYR A 23 8.87 -4.90 -11.43
C TYR A 23 10.38 -5.01 -11.60
N GLU A 24 10.88 -5.84 -12.51
CA GLU A 24 12.29 -5.92 -12.88
C GLU A 24 12.83 -4.56 -13.33
N GLN A 25 12.14 -3.88 -14.26
CA GLN A 25 12.51 -2.55 -14.72
C GLN A 25 12.61 -1.55 -13.55
N ARG A 26 11.66 -1.57 -12.60
CA ARG A 26 11.63 -0.62 -11.48
C ARG A 26 12.57 -1.01 -10.33
N GLY A 27 13.01 -2.25 -10.33
CA GLY A 27 14.08 -2.74 -9.47
C GLY A 27 15.49 -2.55 -10.04
N SER A 28 15.65 -2.02 -11.26
CA SER A 28 16.93 -1.98 -11.98
C SER A 28 18.00 -1.08 -11.35
N VAL A 29 17.61 -0.14 -10.49
CA VAL A 29 18.57 0.61 -9.66
C VAL A 29 18.77 -0.15 -8.35
N PRO A 30 19.96 -0.76 -8.12
CA PRO A 30 20.20 -1.61 -6.94
C PRO A 30 19.90 -0.91 -5.62
N GLY A 31 19.36 -1.65 -4.64
CA GLY A 31 18.98 -1.12 -3.33
C GLY A 31 17.61 -0.45 -3.31
N THR A 32 16.85 -0.45 -4.41
CA THR A 32 15.50 0.10 -4.45
C THR A 32 14.53 -0.78 -3.67
N LEU A 33 13.71 -0.18 -2.78
CA LEU A 33 12.59 -0.85 -2.16
C LEU A 33 11.32 -0.63 -2.99
N LEU A 34 10.70 -1.73 -3.44
CA LEU A 34 9.43 -1.76 -4.13
C LEU A 34 8.33 -2.26 -3.19
N VAL A 35 7.16 -1.61 -3.18
CA VAL A 35 5.93 -2.19 -2.61
C VAL A 35 5.00 -2.50 -3.77
N THR A 36 4.52 -3.74 -3.85
CA THR A 36 3.65 -4.17 -4.95
C THR A 36 2.37 -3.36 -5.02
N GLU A 37 1.67 -3.45 -6.14
CA GLU A 37 0.24 -3.16 -6.13
C GLU A 37 -0.47 -3.97 -5.04
N ALA A 38 -1.60 -3.40 -4.53
CA ALA A 38 -2.39 -4.06 -3.51
C ALA A 38 -2.92 -5.40 -4.01
N THR A 39 -2.72 -6.46 -3.23
CA THR A 39 -2.87 -7.86 -3.60
C THR A 39 -3.85 -8.55 -2.65
N PHE A 40 -4.85 -9.25 -3.19
CA PHE A 40 -5.91 -9.86 -2.38
C PHE A 40 -5.39 -11.02 -1.52
N ILE A 41 -5.77 -10.98 -0.24
CA ILE A 41 -5.40 -12.00 0.76
C ILE A 41 -6.21 -13.30 0.64
N SER A 42 -7.40 -13.23 0.04
CA SER A 42 -8.32 -14.34 -0.15
C SER A 42 -9.37 -13.96 -1.20
N PRO A 43 -10.12 -14.90 -1.78
CA PRO A 43 -11.19 -14.59 -2.74
C PRO A 43 -12.25 -13.65 -2.15
N GLN A 44 -12.69 -13.89 -0.91
CA GLN A 44 -13.68 -13.04 -0.23
C GLN A 44 -13.19 -11.61 0.07
N ALA A 45 -11.89 -11.34 -0.03
CA ALA A 45 -11.31 -10.00 0.14
C ALA A 45 -11.32 -9.19 -1.16
N GLY A 46 -11.70 -9.81 -2.27
CA GLY A 46 -11.73 -9.26 -3.62
C GLY A 46 -12.89 -8.33 -3.93
N GLY A 47 -13.27 -8.28 -5.21
CA GLY A 47 -14.34 -7.45 -5.75
C GLY A 47 -13.89 -6.40 -6.77
N TYR A 48 -12.65 -6.49 -7.26
CA TYR A 48 -12.15 -5.80 -8.44
C TYR A 48 -11.55 -6.82 -9.40
N ALA A 49 -12.01 -6.83 -10.65
CA ALA A 49 -11.44 -7.67 -11.69
C ALA A 49 -9.97 -7.29 -11.97
N ASN A 50 -9.17 -8.26 -12.39
CA ASN A 50 -7.80 -8.09 -12.85
C ASN A 50 -6.82 -7.49 -11.81
N VAL A 51 -7.12 -7.64 -10.53
CA VAL A 51 -6.22 -7.35 -9.42
C VAL A 51 -5.57 -8.66 -8.97
N PRO A 52 -4.26 -8.68 -8.68
CA PRO A 52 -3.61 -9.92 -8.26
C PRO A 52 -4.01 -10.37 -6.87
N GLY A 53 -3.94 -11.69 -6.64
CA GLY A 53 -4.04 -12.33 -5.34
C GLY A 53 -2.72 -12.96 -4.90
N ILE A 54 -2.67 -13.45 -3.63
CA ILE A 54 -1.53 -14.18 -3.04
C ILE A 54 -1.99 -15.32 -2.12
N HIS A 55 -3.06 -16.01 -2.48
CA HIS A 55 -3.71 -17.00 -1.63
C HIS A 55 -3.75 -18.42 -2.22
N ASN A 56 -3.25 -18.63 -3.44
CA ASN A 56 -3.21 -19.93 -4.08
C ASN A 56 -1.87 -20.18 -4.80
N ALA A 57 -1.61 -21.45 -5.14
CA ALA A 57 -0.34 -21.89 -5.71
C ALA A 57 0.02 -21.22 -7.06
N ALA A 58 -0.99 -20.93 -7.91
CA ALA A 58 -0.75 -20.27 -9.19
C ALA A 58 -0.28 -18.83 -9.00
N GLN A 59 -0.90 -18.12 -8.09
CA GLN A 59 -0.53 -16.74 -7.72
C GLN A 59 0.85 -16.69 -7.06
N ILE A 60 1.14 -17.61 -6.12
CA ILE A 60 2.46 -17.74 -5.46
C ILE A 60 3.55 -17.97 -6.51
N LYS A 61 3.31 -18.87 -7.46
CA LYS A 61 4.26 -19.16 -8.54
C LYS A 61 4.53 -17.92 -9.40
N ALA A 62 3.49 -17.22 -9.85
CA ALA A 62 3.65 -16.03 -10.68
C ALA A 62 4.37 -14.89 -9.94
N TRP A 63 4.06 -14.69 -8.66
CA TRP A 63 4.77 -13.71 -7.83
C TRP A 63 6.23 -14.10 -7.58
N LYS A 64 6.56 -15.40 -7.54
CA LYS A 64 7.94 -15.83 -7.38
C LYS A 64 8.81 -15.41 -8.56
N GLU A 65 8.31 -15.47 -9.79
CA GLU A 65 9.01 -14.99 -10.97
C GLU A 65 9.32 -13.48 -10.83
N VAL A 66 8.37 -12.70 -10.33
CA VAL A 66 8.53 -11.26 -10.05
C VAL A 66 9.61 -11.00 -8.99
N THR A 67 9.56 -11.70 -7.86
CA THR A 67 10.52 -11.49 -6.76
C THR A 67 11.94 -11.89 -7.18
N ASP A 68 12.10 -13.00 -7.89
CA ASP A 68 13.38 -13.45 -8.41
C ASP A 68 13.98 -12.42 -9.39
N ALA A 69 13.17 -11.82 -10.27
CA ALA A 69 13.61 -10.78 -11.20
C ALA A 69 14.07 -9.50 -10.49
N VAL A 70 13.32 -9.05 -9.46
CA VAL A 70 13.70 -7.88 -8.64
C VAL A 70 14.97 -8.13 -7.86
N HIS A 71 15.11 -9.29 -7.22
CA HIS A 71 16.31 -9.69 -6.49
C HIS A 71 17.51 -9.83 -7.42
N GLY A 72 17.29 -10.30 -8.65
CA GLY A 72 18.33 -10.35 -9.69
C GLY A 72 18.93 -8.99 -10.05
N LYS A 73 18.20 -7.89 -9.75
CA LYS A 73 18.70 -6.50 -9.88
C LYS A 73 19.33 -5.95 -8.60
N GLY A 74 19.39 -6.73 -7.50
CA GLY A 74 19.90 -6.28 -6.21
C GLY A 74 18.97 -5.34 -5.46
N SER A 75 17.67 -5.40 -5.72
CA SER A 75 16.60 -4.60 -5.10
C SER A 75 15.69 -5.46 -4.24
N PHE A 76 14.79 -4.81 -3.47
CA PHE A 76 13.92 -5.43 -2.47
C PHE A 76 12.45 -5.22 -2.83
N ILE A 77 11.58 -6.19 -2.47
CA ILE A 77 10.16 -6.09 -2.78
C ILE A 77 9.27 -6.61 -1.63
N TYR A 78 8.30 -5.79 -1.22
CA TYR A 78 7.27 -6.11 -0.23
C TYR A 78 5.92 -6.30 -0.91
N CYS A 79 5.16 -7.31 -0.49
CA CYS A 79 3.79 -7.55 -0.96
C CYS A 79 2.79 -6.73 -0.15
N GLN A 80 1.96 -5.87 -0.78
CA GLN A 80 0.90 -5.17 -0.07
C GLN A 80 -0.36 -6.04 0.02
N LEU A 81 -0.72 -6.47 1.24
CA LEU A 81 -1.86 -7.31 1.55
C LEU A 81 -3.16 -6.51 1.64
N TRP A 82 -4.21 -6.93 0.92
CA TRP A 82 -5.39 -6.12 0.70
C TRP A 82 -6.71 -6.88 0.87
N ALA A 83 -7.69 -6.20 1.47
CA ALA A 83 -9.09 -6.56 1.47
C ALA A 83 -9.93 -5.30 1.25
N LEU A 84 -10.88 -5.36 0.30
CA LEU A 84 -11.62 -4.18 -0.15
C LEU A 84 -12.67 -3.70 0.85
N GLY A 85 -13.37 -4.62 1.50
CA GLY A 85 -14.53 -4.26 2.31
C GLY A 85 -15.61 -3.56 1.47
N ARG A 86 -16.19 -2.45 1.97
CA ARG A 86 -17.24 -1.69 1.26
C ARG A 86 -16.81 -1.08 -0.06
N ALA A 87 -15.51 -1.09 -0.36
CA ALA A 87 -14.97 -0.60 -1.64
C ALA A 87 -15.07 -1.65 -2.76
N ALA A 88 -15.39 -2.90 -2.43
CA ALA A 88 -15.66 -3.93 -3.44
C ALA A 88 -16.85 -3.53 -4.32
N LYS A 89 -16.79 -3.90 -5.59
CA LYS A 89 -17.92 -3.79 -6.53
C LYS A 89 -18.83 -4.99 -6.34
N PRO A 90 -20.09 -4.78 -5.91
CA PRO A 90 -21.00 -5.90 -5.64
C PRO A 90 -21.19 -6.82 -6.83
N GLU A 91 -21.23 -6.27 -8.05
CA GLU A 91 -21.37 -7.06 -9.27
C GLU A 91 -20.20 -8.02 -9.50
N VAL A 92 -18.99 -7.67 -9.04
CA VAL A 92 -17.79 -8.53 -9.15
C VAL A 92 -17.78 -9.55 -8.01
N ILE A 93 -17.81 -9.07 -6.76
CA ILE A 93 -17.67 -9.96 -5.59
C ILE A 93 -18.81 -10.99 -5.49
N ASN A 94 -20.05 -10.60 -5.86
CA ASN A 94 -21.18 -11.53 -5.87
C ASN A 94 -21.07 -12.56 -7.00
N ALA A 95 -20.52 -12.19 -8.18
CA ALA A 95 -20.24 -13.13 -9.24
C ALA A 95 -19.19 -14.18 -8.85
N GLU A 96 -18.28 -13.82 -7.94
CA GLU A 96 -17.28 -14.72 -7.35
C GLU A 96 -17.84 -15.56 -6.18
N GLY A 97 -19.12 -15.37 -5.82
CA GLY A 97 -19.82 -16.15 -4.79
C GLY A 97 -19.65 -15.63 -3.36
N PHE A 98 -19.23 -14.37 -3.18
CA PHE A 98 -19.03 -13.76 -1.86
C PHE A 98 -19.91 -12.52 -1.66
N ASP A 99 -20.19 -12.20 -0.39
CA ASP A 99 -20.99 -11.04 -0.02
C ASP A 99 -20.17 -9.74 -0.05
N HIS A 100 -20.84 -8.64 -0.41
CA HIS A 100 -20.32 -7.29 -0.22
C HIS A 100 -20.38 -6.90 1.26
N VAL A 101 -19.23 -6.80 1.93
CA VAL A 101 -19.12 -6.66 3.40
C VAL A 101 -18.28 -5.47 3.83
N SER A 102 -18.44 -5.05 5.11
CA SER A 102 -17.64 -4.00 5.75
C SER A 102 -17.64 -4.18 7.29
N SER A 103 -16.99 -3.26 8.00
CA SER A 103 -17.11 -3.17 9.47
C SER A 103 -18.56 -2.99 9.94
N SER A 104 -19.35 -2.20 9.21
CA SER A 104 -20.76 -1.91 9.46
C SER A 104 -21.52 -1.71 8.15
N ALA A 105 -22.84 -1.72 8.19
CA ALA A 105 -23.71 -1.47 7.04
C ALA A 105 -23.75 0.04 6.68
N VAL A 106 -22.58 0.61 6.38
CA VAL A 106 -22.40 2.02 6.03
C VAL A 106 -21.83 2.13 4.63
N PRO A 107 -22.56 2.69 3.65
CA PRO A 107 -22.08 2.86 2.28
C PRO A 107 -20.98 3.93 2.19
N ILE A 108 -20.25 3.98 1.06
CA ILE A 108 -19.23 5.01 0.81
C ILE A 108 -19.87 6.41 0.72
N ASN A 109 -21.01 6.50 0.03
CA ASN A 109 -21.85 7.68 -0.10
C ASN A 109 -23.31 7.24 -0.33
N MET A 110 -24.24 8.19 -0.48
CA MET A 110 -25.69 7.90 -0.62
C MET A 110 -26.03 7.08 -1.88
N ASP A 111 -25.22 7.18 -2.92
CA ASP A 111 -25.42 6.47 -4.19
C ASP A 111 -24.70 5.11 -4.25
N SER A 112 -23.90 4.81 -3.23
CA SER A 112 -23.13 3.56 -3.18
C SER A 112 -23.96 2.42 -2.58
N PRO A 113 -23.73 1.18 -3.03
CA PRO A 113 -24.33 -0.01 -2.42
C PRO A 113 -24.02 -0.10 -0.93
N VAL A 114 -25.03 -0.52 -0.14
CA VAL A 114 -24.86 -0.72 1.31
C VAL A 114 -24.23 -2.10 1.55
N PRO A 115 -23.05 -2.18 2.18
CA PRO A 115 -22.45 -3.45 2.52
C PRO A 115 -23.17 -4.10 3.72
N ARG A 116 -23.05 -5.42 3.85
CA ARG A 116 -23.42 -6.12 5.09
C ARG A 116 -22.29 -5.96 6.13
N ALA A 117 -22.64 -5.80 7.40
CA ALA A 117 -21.67 -5.85 8.47
C ALA A 117 -21.09 -7.27 8.62
N LEU A 118 -19.75 -7.37 8.79
CA LEU A 118 -19.09 -8.64 9.11
C LEU A 118 -19.55 -9.18 10.47
N THR A 119 -19.80 -10.48 10.53
CA THR A 119 -19.97 -11.20 11.79
C THR A 119 -18.62 -11.39 12.49
N GLU A 120 -18.62 -11.69 13.79
CA GLU A 120 -17.38 -11.96 14.53
C GLU A 120 -16.60 -13.15 13.93
N ARG A 121 -17.29 -14.19 13.51
CA ARG A 121 -16.68 -15.36 12.85
C ARG A 121 -15.95 -14.96 11.56
N GLU A 122 -16.53 -14.08 10.77
CA GLU A 122 -15.91 -13.58 9.52
C GLU A 122 -14.70 -12.68 9.84
N ILE A 123 -14.79 -11.82 10.85
CA ILE A 123 -13.65 -11.02 11.31
C ILE A 123 -12.47 -11.92 11.68
N GLN A 124 -12.72 -12.99 12.45
CA GLN A 124 -11.69 -13.97 12.79
C GLN A 124 -11.14 -14.71 11.57
N GLN A 125 -11.98 -14.95 10.55
CA GLN A 125 -11.52 -15.55 9.29
C GLN A 125 -10.61 -14.59 8.51
N TYR A 126 -10.97 -13.31 8.37
CA TYR A 126 -10.10 -12.32 7.73
C TYR A 126 -8.73 -12.20 8.41
N ILE A 127 -8.67 -12.24 9.75
CA ILE A 127 -7.39 -12.26 10.49
C ILE A 127 -6.54 -13.45 10.08
N LYS A 128 -7.13 -14.64 9.94
CA LYS A 128 -6.43 -15.85 9.47
C LYS A 128 -6.01 -15.73 8.00
N ASP A 129 -6.85 -15.13 7.15
CA ASP A 129 -6.55 -14.92 5.73
C ASP A 129 -5.34 -13.99 5.55
N TYR A 130 -5.24 -12.91 6.33
CA TYR A 130 -4.04 -12.05 6.33
C TYR A 130 -2.77 -12.81 6.72
N ALA A 131 -2.85 -13.64 7.76
CA ALA A 131 -1.71 -14.47 8.20
C ALA A 131 -1.32 -15.53 7.14
N HIS A 132 -2.31 -16.14 6.48
CA HIS A 132 -2.09 -17.08 5.39
C HIS A 132 -1.43 -16.38 4.18
N ALA A 133 -1.99 -15.26 3.73
CA ALA A 133 -1.45 -14.47 2.63
C ALA A 133 -0.02 -13.98 2.90
N ALA A 134 0.29 -13.61 4.14
CA ALA A 134 1.65 -13.25 4.54
C ALA A 134 2.63 -14.42 4.36
N LYS A 135 2.26 -15.65 4.80
CA LYS A 135 3.08 -16.86 4.57
C LYS A 135 3.28 -17.13 3.07
N SER A 136 2.20 -17.05 2.29
CA SER A 136 2.25 -17.22 0.85
C SER A 136 3.16 -16.20 0.16
N ALA A 137 3.16 -14.94 0.64
CA ALA A 137 4.05 -13.91 0.13
C ALA A 137 5.54 -14.25 0.42
N ILE A 138 5.86 -14.72 1.62
CA ILE A 138 7.24 -15.16 1.94
C ILE A 138 7.62 -16.40 1.11
N GLU A 139 6.71 -17.34 0.90
CA GLU A 139 6.91 -18.49 0.01
C GLU A 139 7.19 -18.06 -1.44
N ALA A 140 6.50 -17.03 -1.91
CA ALA A 140 6.73 -16.40 -3.21
C ALA A 140 8.05 -15.59 -3.28
N GLY A 141 8.83 -15.51 -2.20
CA GLY A 141 10.15 -14.85 -2.18
C GLY A 141 10.12 -13.37 -1.81
N PHE A 142 9.01 -12.80 -1.38
CA PHE A 142 8.98 -11.41 -0.91
C PHE A 142 9.85 -11.21 0.34
N ASP A 143 10.52 -10.05 0.44
CA ASP A 143 11.31 -9.66 1.60
C ASP A 143 10.45 -9.39 2.84
N GLY A 144 9.18 -9.08 2.63
CA GLY A 144 8.21 -8.84 3.67
C GLY A 144 6.83 -8.48 3.11
N VAL A 145 5.93 -8.08 4.01
CA VAL A 145 4.56 -7.70 3.66
C VAL A 145 4.18 -6.35 4.26
N GLU A 146 3.35 -5.60 3.53
CA GLU A 146 2.75 -4.35 4.01
C GLU A 146 1.24 -4.54 4.13
N ILE A 147 0.72 -4.42 5.34
CA ILE A 147 -0.73 -4.48 5.61
C ILE A 147 -1.37 -3.17 5.13
N HIS A 148 -2.35 -3.26 4.22
CA HIS A 148 -3.04 -2.09 3.70
C HIS A 148 -4.14 -1.61 4.66
N GLY A 149 -3.75 -0.78 5.65
CA GLY A 149 -4.65 -0.14 6.63
C GLY A 149 -5.04 1.29 6.27
N ALA A 150 -5.15 1.62 4.98
CA ALA A 150 -5.31 2.99 4.49
C ALA A 150 -6.39 3.10 3.39
N ASN A 151 -6.68 4.33 2.97
CA ASN A 151 -7.47 4.67 1.78
C ASN A 151 -8.91 4.14 1.77
N GLY A 152 -9.51 3.89 2.94
CA GLY A 152 -10.90 3.47 3.05
C GLY A 152 -11.17 2.00 2.70
N TYR A 153 -10.15 1.14 2.75
CA TYR A 153 -10.30 -0.30 2.60
C TYR A 153 -10.59 -0.98 3.95
N LEU A 154 -10.77 -2.29 3.98
CA LEU A 154 -11.40 -2.99 5.10
C LEU A 154 -10.80 -2.63 6.48
N ILE A 155 -9.48 -2.63 6.63
CA ILE A 155 -8.84 -2.28 7.91
C ILE A 155 -9.13 -0.82 8.30
N ASP A 156 -9.00 0.12 7.36
CA ASP A 156 -9.31 1.54 7.60
C ASP A 156 -10.79 1.74 7.95
N GLN A 157 -11.70 0.93 7.34
CA GLN A 157 -13.14 0.94 7.67
C GLN A 157 -13.42 0.53 9.12
N PHE A 158 -12.59 -0.32 9.73
CA PHE A 158 -12.69 -0.64 11.17
C PHE A 158 -12.12 0.46 12.05
N ILE A 159 -11.02 1.10 11.64
CA ILE A 159 -10.32 2.14 12.42
C ILE A 159 -11.19 3.38 12.62
N GLN A 160 -11.92 3.83 11.59
CA GLN A 160 -12.57 5.13 11.59
C GLN A 160 -14.07 5.04 11.93
N ASP A 161 -14.54 5.93 12.82
CA ASP A 161 -15.94 5.99 13.30
C ASP A 161 -16.95 6.35 12.19
N ILE A 162 -16.51 7.01 11.14
CA ILE A 162 -17.36 7.34 9.98
C ILE A 162 -17.86 6.11 9.23
N SER A 163 -17.19 4.97 9.38
CA SER A 163 -17.53 3.70 8.73
C SER A 163 -17.75 2.55 9.73
N ASN A 164 -17.28 2.67 10.96
CA ASN A 164 -17.44 1.68 12.00
C ASN A 164 -18.46 2.14 13.05
N HIS A 165 -19.70 1.70 12.92
CA HIS A 165 -20.80 1.96 13.83
C HIS A 165 -21.12 0.75 14.74
N ARG A 166 -20.17 -0.17 14.92
CA ARG A 166 -20.33 -1.35 15.77
C ARG A 166 -20.40 -0.96 17.24
N THR A 167 -21.16 -1.76 18.02
CA THR A 167 -21.32 -1.63 19.46
C THR A 167 -20.73 -2.79 20.24
N ASP A 168 -20.12 -3.74 19.53
CA ASP A 168 -19.40 -4.89 20.10
C ASP A 168 -17.92 -4.58 20.35
N SER A 169 -17.12 -5.62 20.62
CA SER A 169 -15.68 -5.51 20.87
C SER A 169 -14.84 -5.01 19.68
N TRP A 170 -15.45 -4.83 18.50
CA TRP A 170 -14.80 -4.38 17.29
C TRP A 170 -15.15 -2.94 16.90
N GLY A 171 -15.88 -2.21 17.75
CA GLY A 171 -16.30 -0.82 17.50
C GLY A 171 -16.62 -0.05 18.76
N GLY A 172 -17.12 1.18 18.61
CA GLY A 172 -17.45 2.09 19.71
C GLY A 172 -16.23 2.86 20.23
N SER A 173 -15.43 2.29 21.12
CA SER A 173 -14.25 2.97 21.68
C SER A 173 -13.07 3.00 20.70
N THR A 174 -12.11 3.89 20.99
CA THR A 174 -10.84 3.99 20.24
C THR A 174 -10.10 2.65 20.20
N GLU A 175 -10.06 1.94 21.33
CA GLU A 175 -9.39 0.65 21.46
C GLU A 175 -10.07 -0.44 20.61
N ASN A 176 -11.41 -0.47 20.66
CA ASN A 176 -12.18 -1.45 19.91
C ASN A 176 -12.10 -1.22 18.41
N ARG A 177 -12.15 0.04 17.94
CA ARG A 177 -11.96 0.35 16.51
C ARG A 177 -10.54 0.03 16.02
N ALA A 178 -9.52 0.16 16.86
CA ALA A 178 -8.15 -0.21 16.53
C ALA A 178 -7.91 -1.73 16.55
N ARG A 179 -8.76 -2.51 17.24
CA ARG A 179 -8.57 -3.93 17.51
C ARG A 179 -8.33 -4.75 16.25
N PHE A 180 -9.13 -4.57 15.19
CA PHE A 180 -8.97 -5.35 13.97
C PHE A 180 -7.59 -5.15 13.33
N ALA A 181 -7.13 -3.91 13.19
CA ALA A 181 -5.79 -3.59 12.68
C ALA A 181 -4.69 -4.22 13.54
N ILE A 182 -4.83 -4.16 14.88
CA ILE A 182 -3.86 -4.72 15.84
C ILE A 182 -3.81 -6.25 15.74
N GLU A 183 -4.98 -6.92 15.74
CA GLU A 183 -5.04 -8.38 15.71
C GLU A 183 -4.57 -8.95 14.35
N VAL A 184 -4.90 -8.28 13.23
CA VAL A 184 -4.33 -8.62 11.91
C VAL A 184 -2.80 -8.49 11.96
N THR A 185 -2.28 -7.38 12.48
CA THR A 185 -0.82 -7.16 12.55
C THR A 185 -0.13 -8.21 13.41
N LYS A 186 -0.69 -8.54 14.58
CA LYS A 186 -0.16 -9.62 15.43
C LYS A 186 -0.17 -10.99 14.74
N ALA A 187 -1.26 -11.32 14.02
CA ALA A 187 -1.38 -12.58 13.31
C ALA A 187 -0.36 -12.68 12.16
N VAL A 188 -0.11 -11.58 11.44
CA VAL A 188 0.91 -11.50 10.41
C VAL A 188 2.31 -11.63 11.03
N ILE A 189 2.61 -10.94 12.13
CA ILE A 189 3.87 -11.07 12.87
C ILE A 189 4.10 -12.52 13.32
N ALA A 190 3.09 -13.16 13.87
CA ALA A 190 3.18 -14.57 14.28
C ALA A 190 3.44 -15.52 13.09
N ALA A 191 3.04 -15.11 11.89
CA ALA A 191 3.22 -15.89 10.68
C ALA A 191 4.60 -15.73 10.03
N VAL A 192 5.18 -14.50 10.01
CA VAL A 192 6.37 -14.18 9.19
C VAL A 192 7.45 -13.36 9.91
N GLY A 193 7.22 -12.90 11.14
CA GLY A 193 8.12 -12.05 11.92
C GLY A 193 7.81 -10.57 11.84
N ALA A 194 8.18 -9.82 12.88
CA ALA A 194 7.95 -8.37 12.96
C ALA A 194 8.86 -7.60 11.97
N ASP A 195 10.06 -8.09 11.78
CA ASP A 195 11.07 -7.59 10.86
C ASP A 195 10.68 -7.68 9.37
N LYS A 196 9.64 -8.48 9.06
CA LYS A 196 9.05 -8.64 7.72
C LYS A 196 7.64 -8.09 7.60
N THR A 197 7.14 -7.44 8.65
CA THR A 197 5.76 -6.92 8.70
C THR A 197 5.75 -5.41 8.77
N ALA A 198 4.99 -4.77 7.90
CA ALA A 198 4.75 -3.34 7.88
C ALA A 198 3.25 -3.02 7.77
N ILE A 199 2.87 -1.79 8.04
CA ILE A 199 1.49 -1.33 7.88
C ILE A 199 1.44 0.07 7.25
N ARG A 200 0.45 0.29 6.37
CA ARG A 200 0.18 1.59 5.76
C ARG A 200 -1.08 2.22 6.33
N LEU A 201 -1.02 3.51 6.70
CA LEU A 201 -2.11 4.27 7.29
C LEU A 201 -2.33 5.61 6.57
N SER A 202 -3.59 6.13 6.58
CA SER A 202 -3.97 7.38 5.90
C SER A 202 -4.95 8.22 6.73
N PRO A 203 -4.54 8.77 7.86
CA PRO A 203 -5.45 9.41 8.83
C PRO A 203 -6.24 10.59 8.27
N TRP A 204 -5.71 11.28 7.26
CA TRP A 204 -6.28 12.50 6.69
C TRP A 204 -6.90 12.34 5.30
N ASN A 205 -6.94 11.11 4.79
CA ASN A 205 -7.46 10.86 3.46
C ASN A 205 -8.99 10.88 3.45
N THR A 206 -9.58 11.61 2.49
CA THR A 206 -11.03 11.69 2.27
C THR A 206 -11.53 10.73 1.19
N PHE A 207 -10.61 9.97 0.57
CA PHE A 207 -10.96 9.02 -0.48
C PHE A 207 -11.92 7.95 0.06
N GLN A 208 -12.90 7.57 -0.75
CA GLN A 208 -13.94 6.59 -0.40
C GLN A 208 -14.78 6.98 0.84
N GLY A 209 -15.07 8.28 0.99
CA GLY A 209 -15.90 8.76 2.08
C GLY A 209 -15.25 8.63 3.47
N MET A 210 -13.92 8.52 3.51
CA MET A 210 -13.18 8.43 4.77
C MET A 210 -12.86 9.82 5.35
N LYS A 211 -12.20 9.85 6.48
CA LYS A 211 -11.81 10.95 7.35
C LYS A 211 -12.84 11.25 8.43
N MET A 212 -12.59 10.72 9.62
CA MET A 212 -13.29 11.08 10.84
C MET A 212 -13.04 12.56 11.21
N ALA A 213 -13.90 13.13 12.07
CA ALA A 213 -13.84 14.54 12.45
C ALA A 213 -12.49 14.90 13.10
N ASP A 214 -12.02 14.10 14.05
CA ASP A 214 -10.68 14.20 14.64
C ASP A 214 -9.98 12.82 14.62
N PRO A 215 -9.07 12.57 13.67
CA PRO A 215 -8.35 11.31 13.59
C PRO A 215 -7.21 11.20 14.62
N LYS A 216 -6.78 12.29 15.27
CA LYS A 216 -5.60 12.27 16.12
C LYS A 216 -5.69 11.28 17.28
N PRO A 217 -6.73 11.25 18.12
CA PRO A 217 -6.81 10.30 19.22
C PRO A 217 -6.77 8.84 18.74
N GLN A 218 -7.53 8.53 17.68
CA GLN A 218 -7.65 7.17 17.14
C GLN A 218 -6.32 6.66 16.59
N PHE A 219 -5.69 7.44 15.72
CA PHE A 219 -4.43 7.03 15.10
C PHE A 219 -3.23 7.13 16.06
N SER A 220 -3.24 8.05 17.03
CA SER A 220 -2.24 8.08 18.09
C SER A 220 -2.26 6.80 18.93
N TYR A 221 -3.45 6.36 19.35
CA TYR A 221 -3.58 5.10 20.07
C TYR A 221 -3.08 3.92 19.23
N LEU A 222 -3.56 3.79 18.01
CA LEU A 222 -3.17 2.70 17.11
C LEU A 222 -1.65 2.65 16.91
N VAL A 223 -1.03 3.78 16.55
CA VAL A 223 0.42 3.85 16.30
C VAL A 223 1.22 3.60 17.57
N SER A 224 0.75 4.02 18.75
CA SER A 224 1.40 3.72 20.03
C SER A 224 1.44 2.21 20.29
N VAL A 225 0.34 1.49 20.02
CA VAL A 225 0.30 0.03 20.17
C VAL A 225 1.18 -0.67 19.12
N LEU A 226 1.11 -0.23 17.87
CA LEU A 226 1.92 -0.80 16.77
C LEU A 226 3.42 -0.61 16.98
N LYS A 227 3.84 0.50 17.59
CA LYS A 227 5.23 0.78 17.94
C LYS A 227 5.84 -0.34 18.80
N GLU A 228 5.10 -0.83 19.78
CA GLU A 228 5.56 -1.89 20.67
C GLU A 228 5.76 -3.24 19.95
N LEU A 229 5.14 -3.40 18.78
CA LEU A 229 5.29 -4.59 17.93
C LEU A 229 6.57 -4.58 17.06
N LYS A 230 7.30 -3.47 17.01
CA LYS A 230 8.61 -3.32 16.34
C LYS A 230 8.58 -3.75 14.87
N LEU A 231 7.63 -3.21 14.12
CA LEU A 231 7.45 -3.51 12.70
C LEU A 231 8.67 -3.09 11.86
N ALA A 232 8.82 -3.70 10.68
CA ALA A 232 9.85 -3.38 9.70
C ALA A 232 9.86 -1.89 9.33
N TYR A 233 8.67 -1.33 9.09
CA TYR A 233 8.45 0.10 8.89
C TYR A 233 6.99 0.50 9.13
N LEU A 234 6.77 1.80 9.33
CA LEU A 234 5.44 2.43 9.28
C LEU A 234 5.32 3.22 7.98
N HIS A 235 4.26 3.01 7.17
CA HIS A 235 4.02 3.77 5.95
C HIS A 235 2.85 4.75 6.15
N LEU A 236 3.10 6.03 6.02
CA LEU A 236 2.11 7.08 6.22
C LEU A 236 1.78 7.80 4.91
N ILE A 237 0.50 8.00 4.66
CA ILE A 237 0.03 8.88 3.60
C ILE A 237 -0.22 10.26 4.20
N GLY A 238 0.59 11.23 3.82
CA GLY A 238 0.43 12.63 4.21
C GLY A 238 -0.79 13.27 3.54
N SER A 239 -1.32 14.33 4.16
CA SER A 239 -2.40 15.13 3.59
C SER A 239 -1.94 15.82 2.31
N ARG A 240 -2.82 15.93 1.30
CA ARG A 240 -2.55 16.69 0.07
C ARG A 240 -2.64 18.21 0.28
N PHE A 241 -3.23 18.65 1.37
CA PHE A 241 -3.63 20.05 1.55
C PHE A 241 -3.14 20.68 2.85
N ASP A 242 -2.43 19.93 3.72
CA ASP A 242 -2.08 20.39 5.05
C ASP A 242 -0.74 19.80 5.51
N GLU A 243 0.23 20.67 5.76
CA GLU A 243 1.63 20.29 5.99
C GLU A 243 1.91 19.63 7.34
N GLU A 244 1.07 19.88 8.35
CA GLU A 244 1.41 19.53 9.74
C GLU A 244 0.83 18.21 10.23
N LYS A 245 0.15 17.44 9.38
CA LYS A 245 -0.85 16.49 9.86
C LYS A 245 -0.39 15.08 10.15
N ILE A 246 0.86 14.72 9.89
CA ILE A 246 1.39 13.40 10.28
C ILE A 246 2.46 13.47 11.39
N ASN A 247 2.90 14.67 11.78
CA ASN A 247 3.96 14.86 12.77
C ASN A 247 3.62 14.15 14.09
N PHE A 248 2.37 14.22 14.54
CA PHE A 248 1.94 13.54 15.76
C PHE A 248 2.18 12.01 15.71
N LEU A 249 2.14 11.39 14.53
CA LEU A 249 2.43 9.95 14.37
C LEU A 249 3.93 9.69 14.25
N THR A 250 4.65 10.54 13.53
CA THR A 250 6.11 10.40 13.43
C THR A 250 6.78 10.64 14.79
N ASP A 251 6.26 11.55 15.61
CA ASP A 251 6.76 11.81 16.96
C ASP A 251 6.50 10.60 17.90
N ILE A 252 5.33 9.98 17.82
CA ILE A 252 5.01 8.75 18.55
C ILE A 252 5.94 7.62 18.13
N TRP A 253 6.10 7.41 16.81
CA TRP A 253 6.91 6.32 16.27
C TRP A 253 8.41 6.52 16.58
N GLY A 254 8.88 7.75 16.46
CA GLY A 254 10.28 8.14 16.72
C GLY A 254 11.24 7.38 15.80
N LYS A 255 12.24 6.74 16.41
CA LYS A 255 13.27 5.92 15.73
C LYS A 255 13.07 4.42 15.91
N THR A 256 11.83 3.97 16.09
CA THR A 256 11.51 2.53 16.27
C THR A 256 11.93 1.73 15.04
N SER A 257 11.61 2.21 13.86
CA SER A 257 12.03 1.71 12.53
C SER A 257 11.77 2.80 11.49
N PRO A 258 12.19 2.66 10.22
CA PRO A 258 11.95 3.65 9.19
C PRO A 258 10.47 4.03 9.05
N ILE A 259 10.21 5.29 8.69
CA ILE A 259 8.87 5.78 8.34
C ILE A 259 8.86 6.10 6.84
N LEU A 260 8.06 5.38 6.07
CA LEU A 260 7.82 5.66 4.66
C LEU A 260 6.74 6.75 4.56
N VAL A 261 7.00 7.83 3.84
CA VAL A 261 6.06 8.94 3.66
C VAL A 261 5.71 9.13 2.20
N ALA A 262 4.43 8.97 1.88
CA ALA A 262 3.86 9.20 0.55
C ALA A 262 2.85 10.36 0.55
N GLY A 263 2.77 11.11 -0.55
CA GLY A 263 1.64 12.03 -0.80
C GLY A 263 1.64 13.34 -0.01
N SER A 264 2.66 13.66 0.79
CA SER A 264 2.75 14.96 1.48
C SER A 264 3.06 16.09 0.49
N LEU A 265 2.58 17.31 0.79
CA LEU A 265 2.90 18.53 0.04
C LEU A 265 3.94 19.32 0.84
N ALA A 266 5.00 19.76 0.17
CA ALA A 266 5.87 20.82 0.67
C ALA A 266 5.54 22.12 -0.05
N ARG A 267 5.75 23.28 0.59
CA ARG A 267 5.76 24.58 -0.07
C ARG A 267 7.21 24.97 -0.30
N ASP A 268 7.51 25.57 -1.46
CA ASP A 268 8.80 26.20 -1.68
C ASP A 268 8.89 27.56 -0.94
N ALA A 269 10.06 28.18 -1.00
CA ALA A 269 10.29 29.50 -0.39
C ALA A 269 9.42 30.63 -0.96
N SER A 270 8.76 30.42 -2.13
CA SER A 270 7.82 31.35 -2.75
C SER A 270 6.37 31.12 -2.29
N GLY A 271 6.09 30.07 -1.50
CA GLY A 271 4.76 29.66 -1.07
C GLY A 271 3.98 28.87 -2.12
N LEU A 272 4.60 28.51 -3.25
CA LEU A 272 4.00 27.66 -4.25
C LEU A 272 3.89 26.24 -3.72
N MET A 273 2.71 25.62 -3.86
CA MET A 273 2.48 24.24 -3.42
C MET A 273 3.28 23.26 -4.29
N LEU A 274 4.45 22.88 -3.81
CA LEU A 274 5.19 21.77 -4.38
C LEU A 274 4.51 20.46 -3.96
N ARG A 275 4.11 19.66 -4.93
CA ARG A 275 3.69 18.29 -4.63
C ARG A 275 4.90 17.54 -4.09
N ALA A 276 4.91 17.18 -2.81
CA ALA A 276 5.97 16.32 -2.25
C ALA A 276 6.00 14.93 -2.94
N SER A 277 4.96 14.64 -3.72
CA SER A 277 4.97 13.53 -4.69
C SER A 277 5.87 13.82 -5.92
N HIS A 278 6.49 15.01 -6.03
CA HIS A 278 7.46 15.27 -7.09
C HIS A 278 8.86 14.92 -6.57
N PRO A 279 9.60 14.06 -7.26
CA PRO A 279 10.88 13.53 -6.80
C PRO A 279 11.96 14.57 -6.45
N ASN A 280 11.97 15.71 -7.13
CA ASN A 280 12.89 16.80 -6.86
C ASN A 280 12.76 17.39 -5.44
N ASN A 281 11.70 17.04 -4.71
CA ASN A 281 11.43 17.48 -3.33
C ASN A 281 11.73 16.40 -2.28
N ALA A 282 12.34 15.27 -2.67
CA ALA A 282 12.66 14.18 -1.75
C ALA A 282 13.45 14.63 -0.52
N GLY A 283 14.47 15.45 -0.71
CA GLY A 283 15.31 15.99 0.37
C GLY A 283 14.54 16.85 1.36
N SER A 284 13.60 17.68 0.89
CA SER A 284 12.79 18.54 1.77
C SER A 284 11.78 17.71 2.59
N VAL A 285 11.29 16.59 2.08
CA VAL A 285 10.44 15.67 2.84
C VAL A 285 11.21 15.05 4.00
N VAL A 286 12.42 14.57 3.75
CA VAL A 286 13.27 13.96 4.80
C VAL A 286 13.65 14.99 5.86
N GLN A 287 14.05 16.19 5.47
CA GLN A 287 14.43 17.27 6.39
C GLN A 287 13.30 17.75 7.30
N LYS A 288 12.06 17.56 6.90
CA LYS A 288 10.88 17.96 7.67
C LYS A 288 10.68 17.13 8.95
N TYR A 289 11.27 15.95 9.06
CA TYR A 289 11.11 15.02 10.17
C TYR A 289 12.46 14.68 10.84
N PRO A 290 13.16 15.64 11.48
CA PRO A 290 14.53 15.45 11.96
C PRO A 290 14.67 14.42 13.09
N ASN A 291 13.58 14.07 13.76
CA ASN A 291 13.56 13.12 14.88
C ASN A 291 13.19 11.69 14.46
N SER A 292 13.02 11.43 13.17
CA SER A 292 12.59 10.15 12.64
C SER A 292 13.38 9.76 11.40
N ASP A 293 13.59 8.47 11.18
CA ASP A 293 14.25 7.95 9.99
C ASP A 293 13.22 7.87 8.86
N VAL A 294 13.08 8.96 8.09
CA VAL A 294 12.05 9.10 7.06
C VAL A 294 12.58 8.75 5.68
N VAL A 295 11.80 7.97 4.93
CA VAL A 295 12.03 7.63 3.54
C VAL A 295 10.91 8.21 2.67
N ALA A 296 11.27 9.03 1.68
CA ALA A 296 10.30 9.55 0.70
C ALA A 296 9.90 8.46 -0.29
N VAL A 297 8.58 8.27 -0.48
CA VAL A 297 8.04 7.20 -1.33
C VAL A 297 7.26 7.77 -2.51
N PHE A 298 7.59 7.31 -3.72
CA PHE A 298 7.05 7.82 -4.98
C PHE A 298 6.18 6.77 -5.69
N GLY A 299 5.01 7.19 -6.18
CA GLY A 299 4.11 6.35 -6.95
C GLY A 299 4.11 6.70 -8.43
N ARG A 300 3.33 7.71 -8.81
CA ARG A 300 3.03 8.04 -10.21
C ARG A 300 4.27 8.31 -11.07
N TYR A 301 5.24 9.01 -10.52
CA TYR A 301 6.50 9.25 -11.24
C TYR A 301 7.33 7.98 -11.41
N PHE A 302 7.20 7.01 -10.50
CA PHE A 302 7.86 5.70 -10.66
C PHE A 302 7.22 4.86 -11.77
N ILE A 303 5.90 5.06 -12.04
CA ILE A 303 5.28 4.45 -13.22
C ILE A 303 5.98 4.90 -14.49
N ALA A 304 6.16 6.22 -14.66
CA ALA A 304 6.66 6.82 -15.90
C ALA A 304 8.20 6.80 -16.04
N ASN A 305 8.92 6.57 -14.95
CA ASN A 305 10.38 6.58 -14.89
C ASN A 305 10.87 5.32 -14.17
N PRO A 306 11.13 4.22 -14.89
CA PRO A 306 11.56 2.97 -14.27
C PRO A 306 12.87 3.10 -13.46
N ASP A 307 13.76 3.99 -13.88
CA ASP A 307 15.03 4.35 -13.24
C ASP A 307 14.93 5.57 -12.30
N LEU A 308 13.76 5.80 -11.71
CA LEU A 308 13.50 7.00 -10.91
C LEU A 308 14.56 7.30 -9.83
N PRO A 309 15.06 6.34 -9.03
CA PRO A 309 16.11 6.62 -8.05
C PRO A 309 17.39 7.18 -8.68
N PHE A 310 17.81 6.65 -9.83
CA PHE A 310 18.95 7.15 -10.58
C PHE A 310 18.72 8.58 -11.11
N ARG A 311 17.52 8.86 -11.66
CA ARG A 311 17.18 10.21 -12.13
C ARG A 311 17.22 11.22 -11.00
N ILE A 312 16.71 10.86 -9.82
CA ILE A 312 16.76 11.74 -8.64
C ILE A 312 18.22 12.00 -8.21
N GLU A 313 19.04 10.94 -8.12
CA GLU A 313 20.45 11.04 -7.74
C GLU A 313 21.25 11.93 -8.71
N LYS A 314 21.03 11.78 -10.01
CA LYS A 314 21.76 12.51 -11.05
C LYS A 314 21.10 13.85 -11.44
N GLY A 315 19.96 14.22 -10.83
CA GLY A 315 19.24 15.45 -11.16
C GLY A 315 18.69 15.50 -12.59
N LEU A 316 18.35 14.33 -13.17
CA LEU A 316 17.87 14.23 -14.56
C LEU A 316 16.41 14.64 -14.67
N ALA A 317 16.00 15.02 -15.87
CA ALA A 317 14.61 15.34 -16.21
C ALA A 317 13.71 14.12 -15.99
N LEU A 318 12.51 14.37 -15.46
CA LEU A 318 11.50 13.34 -15.25
C LEU A 318 10.49 13.36 -16.40
N ARG A 319 10.12 12.16 -16.85
CA ARG A 319 8.99 11.99 -17.75
C ARG A 319 7.70 12.16 -16.95
N GLU A 320 6.77 12.97 -17.49
CA GLU A 320 5.43 13.07 -16.95
C GLU A 320 4.66 11.76 -17.17
N TYR A 321 3.77 11.45 -16.21
CA TYR A 321 2.95 10.24 -16.26
C TYR A 321 1.63 10.48 -17.00
N ASP A 322 1.20 9.49 -17.77
CA ASP A 322 -0.12 9.46 -18.38
C ASP A 322 -1.10 8.66 -17.50
N ARG A 323 -2.07 9.36 -16.90
CA ARG A 323 -3.07 8.73 -16.01
C ARG A 323 -4.05 7.82 -16.73
N THR A 324 -4.23 7.99 -18.05
CA THR A 324 -5.19 7.18 -18.83
C THR A 324 -4.75 5.73 -18.93
N THR A 325 -3.43 5.46 -18.81
CA THR A 325 -2.84 4.12 -18.87
C THR A 325 -2.76 3.40 -17.52
N PHE A 326 -3.03 4.10 -16.40
CA PHE A 326 -2.82 3.52 -15.06
C PHE A 326 -3.65 2.26 -14.82
N TYR A 327 -4.91 2.31 -15.23
CA TYR A 327 -5.92 1.30 -14.90
C TYR A 327 -6.43 0.54 -16.13
N THR A 328 -5.66 0.50 -17.22
CA THR A 328 -6.00 -0.29 -18.41
C THR A 328 -5.80 -1.78 -18.10
N PRO A 329 -6.86 -2.60 -18.07
CA PRO A 329 -6.73 -4.00 -17.68
C PRO A 329 -5.86 -4.79 -18.65
N MET A 330 -5.05 -5.71 -18.15
CA MET A 330 -4.32 -6.72 -18.92
C MET A 330 -3.48 -6.18 -20.10
N SER A 331 -3.00 -4.93 -20.02
CA SER A 331 -2.28 -4.26 -21.11
C SER A 331 -0.84 -3.94 -20.73
N THR A 332 0.08 -4.08 -21.68
CA THR A 332 1.48 -3.66 -21.55
C THR A 332 1.65 -2.15 -21.80
N VAL A 333 0.66 -1.49 -22.42
CA VAL A 333 0.71 -0.05 -22.73
C VAL A 333 0.69 0.79 -21.45
N GLY A 334 1.66 1.70 -21.32
CA GLY A 334 1.89 2.51 -20.11
C GLY A 334 2.29 1.65 -18.90
N TYR A 335 2.86 0.46 -19.14
CA TYR A 335 3.26 -0.49 -18.12
C TYR A 335 4.73 -0.90 -18.29
N THR A 336 5.06 -1.68 -19.31
CA THR A 336 6.45 -2.11 -19.62
C THR A 336 7.10 -1.34 -20.77
N ASP A 337 6.36 -0.54 -21.52
CA ASP A 337 6.80 0.22 -22.69
C ASP A 337 7.46 1.58 -22.37
N LEU A 338 7.72 1.87 -21.10
CA LEU A 338 8.29 3.13 -20.65
C LEU A 338 9.83 3.01 -20.55
N PRO A 339 10.60 3.87 -21.29
CA PRO A 339 12.04 3.71 -21.37
C PRO A 339 12.77 4.23 -20.14
N PHE A 340 13.92 3.68 -19.87
CA PHE A 340 14.97 4.26 -19.03
C PHE A 340 15.51 5.58 -19.62
N SER A 341 16.24 6.38 -18.83
CA SER A 341 17.06 7.48 -19.37
C SER A 341 18.24 6.94 -20.17
N GLU A 342 18.70 7.73 -21.14
CA GLU A 342 19.89 7.37 -21.93
C GLU A 342 21.13 7.21 -21.02
N GLU A 343 21.24 8.09 -20.02
CA GLU A 343 22.34 8.04 -19.04
C GLU A 343 22.33 6.73 -18.26
N PHE A 344 21.14 6.23 -17.83
CA PHE A 344 21.06 4.95 -17.13
C PHE A 344 21.38 3.78 -18.05
N GLN A 345 20.88 3.78 -19.30
CA GLN A 345 21.20 2.76 -20.29
C GLN A 345 22.70 2.64 -20.54
N ASN A 346 23.40 3.77 -20.63
CA ASN A 346 24.86 3.80 -20.80
C ASN A 346 25.60 3.16 -19.62
N THR A 347 25.07 3.25 -18.38
CA THR A 347 25.72 2.59 -17.23
C THR A 347 25.57 1.07 -17.27
N ILE A 348 24.46 0.56 -17.78
CA ILE A 348 24.23 -0.89 -17.92
C ILE A 348 25.15 -1.49 -19.00
N HIS A 349 25.36 -0.78 -20.10
CA HIS A 349 26.19 -1.27 -21.22
C HIS A 349 27.72 -1.22 -20.94
N VAL A 350 28.16 -0.40 -19.99
CA VAL A 350 29.60 -0.34 -19.62
C VAL A 350 29.97 -1.40 -18.58
N GLY A 351 28.98 -2.00 -17.90
CA GLY A 351 29.18 -3.04 -16.87
C GLY A 351 28.98 -4.48 -17.34
N ALA A 352 28.64 -4.68 -18.61
CA ALA A 352 28.51 -5.99 -19.26
C ALA A 352 29.73 -6.30 -20.12
#